data_a172a29e91446739ac78f5f5a4577948
#
_entry.id   a172a29e91446739ac78f5f5a4577948
#
_cell.length_a   1.000
_cell.length_b   1.000
_cell.length_c   1.000
_cell.angle_alpha   90.00
_cell.angle_beta   90.00
_cell.angle_gamma   90.00
#
_symmetry.space_group_name_H-M   'P 1'
#
loop_
_entity.id
_entity.type
_entity.pdbx_description
1 polymer ?
#
loop_
_entity_poly.entity_id
_entity_poly.type
_entity_poly.pdbx_seq_one_letter_code
_entity_poly.pdbx_strand_id
1 'polypeptide(L)'
;MARAGALRVVDAVLEDRTITHVIVNNKNGLTAYKAKCFIDCTGDADLIKLVGTSYQSGNHNRVNQPVSLRFDMAGIDFERFHAYMRSLGNDQYKYFAMNTPGMKDIIRKAYENGVLTEQDACYFQAFGIPGHPDGMNFNCPELTTKENVVDAEFMTQKQLEGKKAIMRLRKFLRDYIPGFENAYITSIAQLVGFRESRRIEAEYMLTIEDVLTYRKFPDGIKFPDGIAASHYPVDVHGVDDVSLGLKYQHDVPADEQYWEVPFRVMIPKTLDNVLTAGRCAGMDFRAQSAALIQPTCRSMGEAAGIAAAMAVKTEAVRFNEIDGTAVRHEIRLPDKF
;
A
#
# COMPACT_ATOMS: atom_id res chain seq x y z
N MET A 1 8.89 -27.72 1.49
CA MET A 1 8.03 -26.56 1.33
C MET A 1 7.45 -26.61 -0.09
N ALA A 2 6.15 -26.87 -0.22
CA ALA A 2 5.52 -26.86 -1.53
C ALA A 2 5.26 -25.41 -1.94
N ARG A 3 5.79 -24.98 -3.09
CA ARG A 3 5.44 -23.69 -3.70
C ARG A 3 4.43 -23.99 -4.80
N ALA A 4 3.21 -23.54 -4.60
CA ALA A 4 2.20 -23.55 -5.64
C ALA A 4 2.11 -22.12 -6.20
N GLY A 5 2.47 -21.94 -7.47
CA GLY A 5 2.36 -20.67 -8.18
C GLY A 5 1.01 -20.56 -8.90
N ALA A 6 0.61 -19.34 -9.27
CA ALA A 6 -0.61 -19.05 -10.02
C ALA A 6 -1.89 -19.62 -9.37
N LEU A 7 -2.08 -19.32 -8.07
CA LEU A 7 -3.24 -19.72 -7.30
C LEU A 7 -4.13 -18.51 -7.01
N ARG A 8 -5.44 -18.70 -7.08
CA ARG A 8 -6.44 -17.75 -6.57
C ARG A 8 -7.27 -18.44 -5.49
N VAL A 9 -7.27 -17.93 -4.30
CA VAL A 9 -8.20 -18.38 -3.24
C VAL A 9 -9.61 -17.97 -3.67
N VAL A 10 -10.51 -18.94 -3.67
CA VAL A 10 -11.91 -18.74 -4.11
C VAL A 10 -12.91 -19.08 -3.03
N ASP A 11 -12.50 -19.87 -2.00
CA ASP A 11 -13.34 -20.24 -0.87
C ASP A 11 -12.49 -20.74 0.29
N ALA A 12 -13.10 -20.91 1.47
CA ALA A 12 -12.46 -21.51 2.62
C ALA A 12 -13.49 -22.25 3.49
N VAL A 13 -13.06 -23.33 4.16
CA VAL A 13 -13.88 -24.08 5.08
C VAL A 13 -13.62 -23.63 6.50
N LEU A 14 -14.62 -23.04 7.13
CA LEU A 14 -14.61 -22.58 8.50
C LEU A 14 -15.37 -23.60 9.39
N GLU A 15 -14.73 -24.05 10.45
CA GLU A 15 -15.33 -24.84 11.52
C GLU A 15 -15.16 -24.04 12.83
N ASP A 16 -16.26 -23.57 13.40
CA ASP A 16 -16.29 -22.65 14.53
C ASP A 16 -15.46 -21.38 14.27
N ARG A 17 -14.29 -21.28 14.88
CA ARG A 17 -13.35 -20.16 14.73
C ARG A 17 -12.07 -20.53 13.96
N THR A 18 -12.04 -21.72 13.37
CA THR A 18 -10.84 -22.30 12.76
C THR A 18 -11.04 -22.57 11.28
N ILE A 19 -10.20 -22.01 10.44
CA ILE A 19 -10.15 -22.39 9.04
C ILE A 19 -9.42 -23.73 8.92
N THR A 20 -10.08 -24.71 8.34
CA THR A 20 -9.51 -26.05 8.14
C THR A 20 -8.89 -26.22 6.77
N HIS A 21 -9.50 -25.59 5.75
CA HIS A 21 -9.02 -25.66 4.37
C HIS A 21 -9.23 -24.31 3.66
N VAL A 22 -8.35 -24.01 2.72
CA VAL A 22 -8.58 -22.99 1.69
C VAL A 22 -8.79 -23.66 0.34
N ILE A 23 -9.77 -23.20 -0.42
CA ILE A 23 -10.05 -23.69 -1.77
C ILE A 23 -9.42 -22.73 -2.76
N VAL A 24 -8.59 -23.23 -3.63
CA VAL A 24 -7.91 -22.43 -4.66
C VAL A 24 -8.29 -22.90 -6.06
N ASN A 25 -8.39 -21.96 -6.97
CA ASN A 25 -8.47 -22.23 -8.39
C ASN A 25 -7.08 -22.14 -9.02
N ASN A 26 -6.68 -23.16 -9.74
CA ASN A 26 -5.43 -23.25 -10.48
C ASN A 26 -5.63 -24.00 -11.79
N LYS A 27 -4.55 -24.29 -12.54
CA LYS A 27 -4.66 -25.02 -13.82
C LYS A 27 -5.17 -26.46 -13.69
N ASN A 28 -5.13 -27.04 -12.49
CA ASN A 28 -5.68 -28.38 -12.22
C ASN A 28 -7.15 -28.33 -11.74
N GLY A 29 -7.78 -27.12 -11.77
CA GLY A 29 -9.12 -26.90 -11.26
C GLY A 29 -9.15 -26.47 -9.79
N LEU A 30 -10.23 -26.81 -9.09
CA LEU A 30 -10.37 -26.50 -7.67
C LEU A 30 -9.58 -27.49 -6.81
N THR A 31 -8.75 -26.96 -5.94
CA THR A 31 -7.91 -27.75 -5.03
C THR A 31 -8.06 -27.26 -3.62
N ALA A 32 -8.32 -28.15 -2.67
CA ALA A 32 -8.36 -27.85 -1.25
C ALA A 32 -6.97 -28.03 -0.61
N TYR A 33 -6.50 -27.01 0.10
CA TYR A 33 -5.27 -27.06 0.88
C TYR A 33 -5.60 -27.03 2.36
N LYS A 34 -5.22 -28.10 3.07
CA LYS A 34 -5.32 -28.20 4.52
C LYS A 34 -4.05 -27.66 5.17
N ALA A 35 -4.21 -26.87 6.23
CA ALA A 35 -3.09 -26.41 7.05
C ALA A 35 -3.53 -26.24 8.51
N LYS A 36 -2.54 -26.16 9.43
CA LYS A 36 -2.81 -25.84 10.84
C LYS A 36 -3.15 -24.37 11.03
N CYS A 37 -2.54 -23.48 10.22
CA CYS A 37 -2.80 -22.05 10.25
C CYS A 37 -2.62 -21.42 8.86
N PHE A 38 -3.14 -20.22 8.71
CA PHE A 38 -3.13 -19.46 7.46
C PHE A 38 -2.64 -18.03 7.71
N ILE A 39 -1.96 -17.46 6.73
CA ILE A 39 -1.55 -16.05 6.74
C ILE A 39 -2.17 -15.41 5.50
N ASP A 40 -3.12 -14.50 5.72
CA ASP A 40 -3.74 -13.71 4.64
C ASP A 40 -2.85 -12.50 4.31
N CYS A 41 -2.17 -12.59 3.17
CA CYS A 41 -1.37 -11.51 2.58
C CYS A 41 -2.00 -10.99 1.28
N THR A 42 -3.30 -11.17 1.06
CA THR A 42 -3.99 -10.73 -0.16
C THR A 42 -4.01 -9.21 -0.31
N GLY A 43 -3.82 -8.50 0.80
CA GLY A 43 -3.87 -7.05 0.90
C GLY A 43 -5.30 -6.49 0.93
N ASP A 44 -6.29 -7.30 0.60
CA ASP A 44 -7.71 -6.94 0.60
C ASP A 44 -8.53 -7.75 1.60
N ALA A 45 -7.86 -8.50 2.52
CA ALA A 45 -8.49 -9.40 3.49
C ALA A 45 -9.47 -10.38 2.82
N ASP A 46 -9.05 -10.98 1.71
CA ASP A 46 -9.95 -11.85 0.93
C ASP A 46 -10.36 -13.09 1.70
N LEU A 47 -9.44 -13.70 2.46
CA LEU A 47 -9.75 -14.87 3.27
C LEU A 47 -10.78 -14.52 4.37
N ILE A 48 -10.63 -13.38 5.02
CA ILE A 48 -11.53 -12.87 6.05
C ILE A 48 -12.94 -12.67 5.47
N LYS A 49 -13.02 -12.07 4.28
CA LYS A 49 -14.30 -11.88 3.57
C LYS A 49 -14.92 -13.21 3.15
N LEU A 50 -14.15 -14.17 2.66
CA LEU A 50 -14.65 -15.47 2.19
C LEU A 50 -15.31 -16.27 3.32
N VAL A 51 -14.77 -16.20 4.53
CA VAL A 51 -15.35 -16.88 5.70
C VAL A 51 -16.42 -16.04 6.43
N GLY A 52 -16.77 -14.87 5.89
CA GLY A 52 -17.89 -14.07 6.40
C GLY A 52 -17.62 -13.33 7.72
N THR A 53 -16.34 -13.15 8.10
CA THR A 53 -16.00 -12.40 9.31
C THR A 53 -15.94 -10.89 9.07
N SER A 54 -16.03 -10.10 10.14
CA SER A 54 -16.14 -8.64 10.06
C SER A 54 -14.85 -7.96 9.62
N TYR A 55 -15.02 -6.87 8.88
CA TYR A 55 -13.95 -5.98 8.43
C TYR A 55 -14.47 -4.55 8.27
N GLN A 56 -13.56 -3.58 8.26
CA GLN A 56 -13.83 -2.19 7.92
C GLN A 56 -13.34 -1.90 6.50
N SER A 57 -13.93 -0.93 5.81
CA SER A 57 -13.49 -0.46 4.49
C SER A 57 -13.82 1.02 4.32
N GLY A 58 -12.88 1.78 3.76
CA GLY A 58 -13.03 3.20 3.56
C GLY A 58 -12.98 4.03 4.86
N ASN A 59 -13.26 5.32 4.71
CA ASN A 59 -13.41 6.27 5.82
C ASN A 59 -14.78 6.11 6.52
N HIS A 60 -15.15 7.06 7.39
CA HIS A 60 -16.43 7.06 8.10
C HIS A 60 -17.66 7.09 7.13
N ASN A 61 -17.49 7.57 5.90
CA ASN A 61 -18.50 7.55 4.85
C ASN A 61 -18.40 6.31 3.93
N ARG A 62 -17.54 5.33 4.28
CA ARG A 62 -17.24 4.14 3.49
C ARG A 62 -16.59 4.43 2.12
N VAL A 63 -15.97 5.59 1.97
CA VAL A 63 -15.25 5.95 0.76
C VAL A 63 -13.80 5.52 0.90
N ASN A 64 -13.32 4.69 -0.03
CA ASN A 64 -11.94 4.25 -0.08
C ASN A 64 -11.03 5.34 -0.68
N GLN A 65 -9.73 5.24 -0.41
CA GLN A 65 -8.74 6.10 -1.05
C GLN A 65 -8.70 5.87 -2.57
N PRO A 66 -8.30 6.89 -3.37
CA PRO A 66 -8.15 6.74 -4.81
C PRO A 66 -7.27 5.56 -5.19
N VAL A 67 -7.59 4.91 -6.30
CA VAL A 67 -6.75 3.89 -6.91
C VAL A 67 -5.83 4.52 -7.94
N SER A 68 -4.72 3.87 -8.26
CA SER A 68 -3.74 4.38 -9.22
C SER A 68 -3.43 3.33 -10.30
N LEU A 69 -3.16 3.78 -11.51
CA LEU A 69 -2.61 2.94 -12.56
C LEU A 69 -1.24 3.46 -12.98
N ARG A 70 -0.19 2.85 -12.45
CA ARG A 70 1.19 3.27 -12.74
C ARG A 70 1.61 2.90 -14.15
N PHE A 71 2.53 3.69 -14.70
CA PHE A 71 3.16 3.41 -15.99
C PHE A 71 4.62 3.88 -16.01
N ASP A 72 5.37 3.35 -16.96
CA ASP A 72 6.77 3.69 -17.20
C ASP A 72 6.92 4.29 -18.59
N MET A 73 7.85 5.22 -18.72
CA MET A 73 8.31 5.75 -20.01
C MET A 73 9.83 5.66 -20.13
N ALA A 74 10.31 5.55 -21.35
CA ALA A 74 11.72 5.65 -21.72
C ALA A 74 11.89 6.58 -22.93
N GLY A 75 13.15 6.77 -23.36
CA GLY A 75 13.50 7.72 -24.42
C GLY A 75 13.47 9.17 -23.94
N ILE A 76 13.73 9.40 -22.65
CA ILE A 76 13.75 10.72 -22.02
C ILE A 76 15.18 11.29 -22.14
N ASP A 77 15.30 12.50 -22.70
CA ASP A 77 16.53 13.30 -22.65
C ASP A 77 16.62 13.97 -21.27
N PHE A 78 17.33 13.30 -20.34
CA PHE A 78 17.44 13.79 -18.97
C PHE A 78 18.29 15.05 -18.84
N GLU A 79 19.22 15.30 -19.71
CA GLU A 79 20.01 16.54 -19.68
C GLU A 79 19.11 17.74 -19.96
N ARG A 80 18.30 17.64 -21.00
CA ARG A 80 17.33 18.67 -21.36
C ARG A 80 16.22 18.81 -20.34
N PHE A 81 15.68 17.69 -19.84
CA PHE A 81 14.68 17.67 -18.77
C PHE A 81 15.21 18.32 -17.50
N HIS A 82 16.39 17.94 -17.04
CA HIS A 82 16.98 18.46 -15.80
C HIS A 82 17.32 19.97 -15.93
N ALA A 83 17.84 20.38 -17.06
CA ALA A 83 18.08 21.81 -17.33
C ALA A 83 16.77 22.62 -17.22
N TYR A 84 15.68 22.10 -17.78
CA TYR A 84 14.35 22.71 -17.67
C TYR A 84 13.84 22.72 -16.21
N MET A 85 13.93 21.62 -15.48
CA MET A 85 13.50 21.56 -14.07
C MET A 85 14.28 22.55 -13.20
N ARG A 86 15.59 22.69 -13.40
CA ARG A 86 16.40 23.70 -12.72
C ARG A 86 15.96 25.13 -13.03
N SER A 87 15.56 25.42 -14.27
CA SER A 87 15.02 26.73 -14.62
C SER A 87 13.72 27.09 -13.88
N LEU A 88 13.00 26.06 -13.41
CA LEU A 88 11.82 26.19 -12.56
C LEU A 88 12.13 26.21 -11.06
N GLY A 89 13.41 26.07 -10.68
CA GLY A 89 13.86 26.02 -9.28
C GLY A 89 13.84 24.62 -8.65
N ASN A 90 13.82 23.56 -9.47
CA ASN A 90 13.93 22.17 -9.00
C ASN A 90 15.28 21.56 -9.38
N ASP A 91 16.14 21.35 -8.40
CA ASP A 91 17.45 20.72 -8.57
C ASP A 91 17.45 19.19 -8.48
N GLN A 92 16.30 18.58 -8.20
CA GLN A 92 16.22 17.12 -8.04
C GLN A 92 16.36 16.40 -9.39
N TYR A 93 17.41 15.59 -9.49
CA TYR A 93 17.66 14.82 -10.68
C TYR A 93 16.71 13.64 -10.81
N LYS A 94 16.06 13.51 -11.97
CA LYS A 94 15.10 12.43 -12.27
C LYS A 94 13.91 12.36 -11.30
N TYR A 95 13.46 13.51 -10.80
CA TYR A 95 12.26 13.61 -9.97
C TYR A 95 11.50 14.89 -10.29
N PHE A 96 10.19 14.79 -10.39
CA PHE A 96 9.27 15.93 -10.35
C PHE A 96 7.86 15.50 -9.92
N ALA A 97 7.10 16.46 -9.40
CA ALA A 97 5.76 16.24 -8.88
C ALA A 97 4.90 17.50 -9.03
N MET A 98 3.64 17.42 -8.65
CA MET A 98 2.71 18.56 -8.62
C MET A 98 3.23 19.78 -7.87
N ASN A 99 3.97 19.56 -6.77
CA ASN A 99 4.55 20.61 -5.93
C ASN A 99 5.91 21.12 -6.44
N THR A 100 6.44 20.58 -7.53
CA THR A 100 7.63 21.14 -8.19
C THR A 100 7.31 22.57 -8.64
N PRO A 101 8.19 23.56 -8.37
CA PRO A 101 7.99 24.94 -8.80
C PRO A 101 7.62 25.04 -10.30
N GLY A 102 6.65 25.86 -10.62
CA GLY A 102 6.17 26.04 -12.00
C GLY A 102 5.25 24.94 -12.55
N MET A 103 5.23 23.74 -11.97
CA MET A 103 4.44 22.62 -12.50
C MET A 103 2.94 22.86 -12.46
N LYS A 104 2.43 23.52 -11.42
CA LYS A 104 0.99 23.84 -11.32
C LYS A 104 0.52 24.72 -12.49
N ASP A 105 1.30 25.69 -12.91
CA ASP A 105 0.97 26.57 -14.03
C ASP A 105 0.99 25.83 -15.37
N ILE A 106 1.98 24.94 -15.56
CA ILE A 106 2.10 24.10 -16.76
C ILE A 106 0.91 23.15 -16.88
N ILE A 107 0.55 22.49 -15.78
CA ILE A 107 -0.58 21.56 -15.71
C ILE A 107 -1.91 22.32 -15.96
N ARG A 108 -2.10 23.48 -15.32
CA ARG A 108 -3.26 24.33 -15.54
C ARG A 108 -3.39 24.70 -17.02
N LYS A 109 -2.31 25.14 -17.66
CA LYS A 109 -2.30 25.47 -19.09
C LYS A 109 -2.67 24.25 -19.96
N ALA A 110 -2.18 23.05 -19.62
CA ALA A 110 -2.53 21.84 -20.34
C ALA A 110 -4.01 21.45 -20.15
N TYR A 111 -4.57 21.70 -18.97
CA TYR A 111 -6.00 21.55 -18.70
C TYR A 111 -6.84 22.55 -19.50
N GLU A 112 -6.51 23.83 -19.45
CA GLU A 112 -7.20 24.89 -20.23
C GLU A 112 -7.16 24.61 -21.74
N ASN A 113 -6.10 24.01 -22.25
CA ASN A 113 -5.97 23.61 -23.65
C ASN A 113 -6.65 22.25 -23.96
N GLY A 114 -7.33 21.63 -23.02
CA GLY A 114 -8.04 20.36 -23.21
C GLY A 114 -7.14 19.13 -23.42
N VAL A 115 -5.85 19.21 -23.04
CA VAL A 115 -4.91 18.09 -23.10
C VAL A 115 -5.07 17.19 -21.88
N LEU A 116 -5.30 17.78 -20.72
CA LEU A 116 -5.59 17.08 -19.47
C LEU A 116 -7.05 17.34 -19.05
N THR A 117 -7.61 16.42 -18.29
CA THR A 117 -8.86 16.60 -17.55
C THR A 117 -8.56 17.12 -16.14
N GLU A 118 -9.57 17.62 -15.44
CA GLU A 118 -9.46 18.00 -14.03
C GLU A 118 -8.92 16.86 -13.19
N GLN A 119 -9.39 15.63 -13.40
CA GLN A 119 -8.93 14.42 -12.71
C GLN A 119 -7.44 14.14 -12.97
N ASP A 120 -6.95 14.29 -14.20
CA ASP A 120 -5.53 14.09 -14.52
C ASP A 120 -4.63 15.13 -13.83
N ALA A 121 -5.17 16.30 -13.54
CA ALA A 121 -4.47 17.41 -12.90
C ALA A 121 -4.45 17.34 -11.36
N CYS A 122 -5.14 16.38 -10.75
CA CYS A 122 -5.23 16.29 -9.28
C CYS A 122 -3.93 15.78 -8.63
N TYR A 123 -3.26 14.82 -9.25
CA TYR A 123 -2.04 14.22 -8.70
C TYR A 123 -1.06 13.82 -9.79
N PHE A 124 0.19 14.18 -9.57
CA PHE A 124 1.29 13.83 -10.46
C PHE A 124 2.59 13.66 -9.66
N GLN A 125 3.29 12.55 -9.87
CA GLN A 125 4.59 12.31 -9.30
C GLN A 125 5.38 11.32 -10.19
N ALA A 126 6.64 11.58 -10.43
CA ALA A 126 7.48 10.74 -11.27
C ALA A 126 8.91 10.64 -10.74
N PHE A 127 9.51 9.46 -10.93
CA PHE A 127 10.84 9.11 -10.43
C PHE A 127 11.65 8.44 -11.53
N GLY A 128 12.96 8.68 -11.54
CA GLY A 128 13.89 7.88 -12.35
C GLY A 128 13.87 6.42 -11.94
N ILE A 129 13.99 5.53 -12.91
CA ILE A 129 14.07 4.08 -12.65
C ILE A 129 15.55 3.73 -12.39
N PRO A 130 15.91 3.17 -11.22
CA PRO A 130 17.27 2.76 -10.92
C PRO A 130 17.82 1.80 -11.99
N GLY A 131 19.04 2.08 -12.49
CA GLY A 131 19.65 1.28 -13.54
C GLY A 131 19.11 1.50 -14.95
N HIS A 132 18.12 2.38 -15.14
CA HIS A 132 17.58 2.74 -16.45
C HIS A 132 17.99 4.18 -16.83
N PRO A 133 18.88 4.39 -17.79
CA PRO A 133 19.48 5.71 -18.03
C PRO A 133 18.47 6.75 -18.52
N ASP A 134 17.51 6.36 -19.33
CA ASP A 134 16.49 7.20 -19.98
C ASP A 134 15.05 6.88 -19.54
N GLY A 135 14.87 6.14 -18.44
CA GLY A 135 13.58 5.66 -17.96
C GLY A 135 13.05 6.38 -16.71
N MET A 136 11.74 6.57 -16.65
CA MET A 136 11.02 7.17 -15.52
C MET A 136 9.72 6.43 -15.24
N ASN A 137 9.44 6.19 -13.95
CA ASN A 137 8.19 5.63 -13.45
C ASN A 137 7.24 6.75 -13.00
N PHE A 138 5.97 6.61 -13.29
CA PHE A 138 4.93 7.56 -12.98
C PHE A 138 3.96 7.00 -11.94
N ASN A 139 3.89 7.64 -10.77
CA ASN A 139 2.92 7.37 -9.72
C ASN A 139 1.65 8.20 -9.94
N CYS A 140 1.06 8.03 -11.09
CA CYS A 140 -0.19 8.62 -11.56
C CYS A 140 -0.71 7.82 -12.76
N PRO A 141 -1.97 7.98 -13.22
CA PRO A 141 -3.01 8.83 -12.66
C PRO A 141 -3.58 8.27 -11.35
N GLU A 142 -4.10 9.18 -10.52
CA GLU A 142 -5.03 8.82 -9.45
C GLU A 142 -6.46 8.87 -9.97
N LEU A 143 -7.22 7.84 -9.63
CA LEU A 143 -8.58 7.66 -10.08
C LEU A 143 -9.50 7.65 -8.86
N THR A 144 -10.41 8.61 -8.80
CA THR A 144 -11.33 8.76 -7.67
C THR A 144 -12.20 7.53 -7.46
N THR A 145 -12.49 7.26 -6.20
CA THR A 145 -13.37 6.19 -5.74
C THR A 145 -14.61 6.78 -5.13
N LYS A 146 -15.68 6.02 -5.08
CA LYS A 146 -16.90 6.39 -4.34
C LYS A 146 -17.14 5.42 -3.19
N GLU A 147 -16.93 4.13 -3.45
CA GLU A 147 -17.12 3.02 -2.50
C GLU A 147 -16.47 1.75 -3.07
N ASN A 148 -16.45 0.69 -2.31
CA ASN A 148 -16.01 -0.69 -2.65
C ASN A 148 -15.06 -0.84 -3.86
N VAL A 149 -13.79 -0.52 -3.63
CA VAL A 149 -12.75 -0.58 -4.67
C VAL A 149 -12.42 -2.01 -5.16
N VAL A 150 -12.82 -3.04 -4.42
CA VAL A 150 -12.56 -4.47 -4.76
C VAL A 150 -13.72 -5.13 -5.50
N ASP A 151 -14.63 -4.34 -6.06
CA ASP A 151 -15.65 -4.80 -6.99
C ASP A 151 -15.06 -5.00 -8.39
N ALA A 152 -15.40 -6.12 -9.05
CA ALA A 152 -14.80 -6.49 -10.34
C ALA A 152 -15.18 -5.54 -11.48
N GLU A 153 -16.40 -5.01 -11.48
CA GLU A 153 -16.87 -4.06 -12.48
C GLU A 153 -16.18 -2.70 -12.27
N PHE A 154 -16.13 -2.23 -11.02
CA PHE A 154 -15.38 -1.04 -10.65
C PHE A 154 -13.90 -1.14 -11.08
N MET A 155 -13.23 -2.26 -10.78
CA MET A 155 -11.84 -2.49 -11.19
C MET A 155 -11.67 -2.39 -12.71
N THR A 156 -12.59 -2.99 -13.46
CA THR A 156 -12.57 -2.94 -14.94
C THR A 156 -12.73 -1.51 -15.46
N GLN A 157 -13.68 -0.76 -14.92
CA GLN A 157 -13.90 0.64 -15.27
C GLN A 157 -12.65 1.49 -14.98
N LYS A 158 -12.08 1.36 -13.77
CA LYS A 158 -10.87 2.12 -13.39
C LYS A 158 -9.64 1.73 -14.21
N GLN A 159 -9.53 0.47 -14.61
CA GLN A 159 -8.48 0.04 -15.54
C GLN A 159 -8.61 0.75 -16.91
N LEU A 160 -9.82 0.89 -17.43
CA LEU A 160 -10.08 1.57 -18.69
C LEU A 160 -9.88 3.10 -18.58
N GLU A 161 -10.39 3.71 -17.52
CA GLU A 161 -10.18 5.14 -17.23
C GLU A 161 -8.69 5.47 -17.09
N GLY A 162 -7.95 4.65 -16.32
CA GLY A 162 -6.53 4.83 -16.10
C GLY A 162 -5.73 4.77 -17.40
N LYS A 163 -6.02 3.80 -18.29
CA LYS A 163 -5.36 3.74 -19.60
C LYS A 163 -5.64 4.98 -20.46
N LYS A 164 -6.87 5.49 -20.46
CA LYS A 164 -7.20 6.75 -21.17
C LYS A 164 -6.44 7.94 -20.57
N ALA A 165 -6.36 8.03 -19.23
CA ALA A 165 -5.61 9.07 -18.54
C ALA A 165 -4.10 9.00 -18.86
N ILE A 166 -3.51 7.81 -18.89
CA ILE A 166 -2.11 7.61 -19.27
C ILE A 166 -1.83 8.14 -20.69
N MET A 167 -2.72 7.92 -21.62
CA MET A 167 -2.55 8.45 -22.98
C MET A 167 -2.59 9.99 -23.02
N ARG A 168 -3.43 10.63 -22.21
CA ARG A 168 -3.45 12.11 -22.06
C ARG A 168 -2.18 12.62 -21.36
N LEU A 169 -1.75 11.94 -20.29
CA LEU A 169 -0.50 12.26 -19.59
C LEU A 169 0.72 12.12 -20.52
N ARG A 170 0.79 11.06 -21.32
CA ARG A 170 1.84 10.92 -22.34
C ARG A 170 1.85 12.10 -23.30
N LYS A 171 0.67 12.53 -23.81
CA LYS A 171 0.57 13.69 -24.67
C LYS A 171 1.04 14.97 -23.96
N PHE A 172 0.59 15.18 -22.74
CA PHE A 172 1.00 16.30 -21.89
C PHE A 172 2.54 16.33 -21.72
N LEU A 173 3.15 15.23 -21.35
CA LEU A 173 4.59 15.14 -21.12
C LEU A 173 5.37 15.51 -22.37
N ARG A 174 4.99 14.98 -23.53
CA ARG A 174 5.66 15.24 -24.81
C ARG A 174 5.50 16.68 -25.30
N ASP A 175 4.35 17.26 -25.09
CA ASP A 175 4.01 18.58 -25.64
C ASP A 175 4.43 19.73 -24.72
N TYR A 176 4.56 19.49 -23.40
CA TYR A 176 4.76 20.54 -22.40
C TYR A 176 6.06 20.42 -21.59
N ILE A 177 6.68 19.26 -21.57
CA ILE A 177 7.87 19.02 -20.74
C ILE A 177 9.09 18.76 -21.62
N PRO A 178 10.03 19.72 -21.72
CA PRO A 178 11.27 19.55 -22.47
C PRO A 178 12.03 18.29 -22.03
N GLY A 179 12.52 17.52 -23.00
CA GLY A 179 13.19 16.24 -22.80
C GLY A 179 12.26 15.02 -22.98
N PHE A 180 10.93 15.23 -23.09
CA PHE A 180 9.97 14.14 -23.31
C PHE A 180 9.48 14.03 -24.77
N GLU A 181 9.99 14.80 -25.69
CA GLU A 181 9.49 14.87 -27.08
C GLU A 181 9.48 13.52 -27.78
N ASN A 182 10.51 12.69 -27.51
CA ASN A 182 10.67 11.37 -28.08
C ASN A 182 10.29 10.24 -27.11
N ALA A 183 9.82 10.59 -25.92
CA ALA A 183 9.50 9.61 -24.89
C ALA A 183 8.28 8.73 -25.27
N TYR A 184 8.35 7.46 -24.92
CA TYR A 184 7.33 6.47 -25.20
C TYR A 184 7.03 5.62 -23.98
N ILE A 185 5.81 5.07 -23.91
CA ILE A 185 5.38 4.18 -22.81
C ILE A 185 6.07 2.82 -23.00
N THR A 186 6.77 2.34 -21.99
CA THR A 186 7.41 1.03 -21.97
C THR A 186 6.58 -0.01 -21.25
N SER A 187 5.84 0.41 -20.23
CA SER A 187 4.99 -0.48 -19.46
C SER A 187 3.79 0.26 -18.87
N ILE A 188 2.69 -0.45 -18.68
CA ILE A 188 1.53 -0.03 -17.88
C ILE A 188 1.26 -1.15 -16.90
N ALA A 189 0.99 -0.82 -15.64
CA ALA A 189 0.64 -1.80 -14.63
C ALA A 189 -0.53 -2.68 -15.09
N GLN A 190 -0.43 -3.98 -14.83
CA GLN A 190 -1.42 -4.95 -15.30
C GLN A 190 -2.80 -4.73 -14.65
N LEU A 191 -2.80 -4.27 -13.39
CA LEU A 191 -4.01 -3.98 -12.62
C LEU A 191 -3.88 -2.64 -11.92
N VAL A 192 -5.01 -1.98 -11.68
CA VAL A 192 -5.07 -0.81 -10.78
C VAL A 192 -4.58 -1.18 -9.40
N GLY A 193 -3.82 -0.29 -8.79
CA GLY A 193 -3.29 -0.44 -7.44
C GLY A 193 -4.24 0.16 -6.41
N PHE A 194 -4.56 -0.61 -5.38
CA PHE A 194 -5.36 -0.19 -4.25
C PHE A 194 -4.45 0.24 -3.10
N ARG A 195 -4.65 1.44 -2.60
CA ARG A 195 -3.97 1.92 -1.39
C ARG A 195 -4.62 1.36 -0.14
N GLU A 196 -5.94 1.32 -0.14
CA GLU A 196 -6.78 0.90 0.97
C GLU A 196 -8.03 0.20 0.44
N SER A 197 -8.46 -0.82 1.18
CA SER A 197 -9.69 -1.56 0.91
C SER A 197 -10.23 -2.13 2.23
N ARG A 198 -10.43 -3.45 2.33
CA ARG A 198 -10.84 -4.08 3.57
C ARG A 198 -9.68 -4.18 4.57
N ARG A 199 -9.93 -3.84 5.83
CA ARG A 199 -9.05 -3.97 6.99
C ARG A 199 -9.78 -4.80 8.05
N ILE A 200 -9.11 -5.78 8.62
CA ILE A 200 -9.71 -6.69 9.60
C ILE A 200 -10.11 -5.96 10.90
N GLU A 201 -11.08 -6.48 11.60
CA GLU A 201 -11.28 -6.19 13.01
C GLU A 201 -10.35 -7.09 13.83
N ALA A 202 -9.26 -6.50 14.34
CA ALA A 202 -8.18 -7.20 15.03
C ALA A 202 -8.26 -7.05 16.55
N GLU A 203 -7.50 -7.87 17.26
CA GLU A 203 -7.33 -7.79 18.74
C GLU A 203 -6.87 -6.40 19.19
N TYR A 204 -6.10 -5.71 18.35
CA TYR A 204 -5.79 -4.29 18.50
C TYR A 204 -6.00 -3.57 17.17
N MET A 205 -6.63 -2.41 17.20
CA MET A 205 -6.76 -1.52 16.03
C MET A 205 -5.74 -0.40 16.18
N LEU A 206 -4.71 -0.38 15.33
CA LEU A 206 -3.77 0.75 15.31
C LEU A 206 -4.53 2.03 14.93
N THR A 207 -4.39 3.05 15.74
CA THR A 207 -5.11 4.31 15.58
C THR A 207 -4.21 5.42 15.07
N ILE A 208 -4.82 6.45 14.50
CA ILE A 208 -4.08 7.66 14.12
C ILE A 208 -3.37 8.29 15.33
N GLU A 209 -3.95 8.21 16.52
CA GLU A 209 -3.35 8.72 17.76
C GLU A 209 -2.04 8.00 18.10
N ASP A 210 -1.98 6.67 17.91
CA ASP A 210 -0.75 5.88 18.11
C ASP A 210 0.38 6.37 17.18
N VAL A 211 0.04 6.71 15.94
CA VAL A 211 1.00 7.24 14.95
C VAL A 211 1.48 8.65 15.35
N LEU A 212 0.56 9.53 15.70
CA LEU A 212 0.87 10.93 16.02
C LEU A 212 1.64 11.09 17.33
N THR A 213 1.46 10.17 18.27
CA THR A 213 2.17 10.17 19.58
C THR A 213 3.44 9.34 19.57
N TYR A 214 3.85 8.80 18.41
CA TYR A 214 5.02 7.92 18.31
C TYR A 214 4.98 6.73 19.27
N ARG A 215 3.81 6.13 19.41
CA ARG A 215 3.58 5.09 20.41
C ARG A 215 4.45 3.86 20.20
N LYS A 216 5.02 3.35 21.30
CA LYS A 216 5.76 2.09 21.37
C LYS A 216 4.89 1.02 22.03
N PHE A 217 5.10 -0.24 21.62
CA PHE A 217 4.35 -1.36 22.17
C PHE A 217 5.31 -2.47 22.62
N PRO A 218 5.02 -3.18 23.71
CA PRO A 218 5.83 -4.33 24.11
C PRO A 218 5.93 -5.41 23.03
N ASP A 219 4.84 -5.59 22.28
CA ASP A 219 4.70 -6.50 21.13
C ASP A 219 4.89 -5.79 19.78
N GLY A 220 5.54 -4.62 19.77
CA GLY A 220 5.80 -3.86 18.55
C GLY A 220 6.71 -4.60 17.58
N ILE A 221 6.36 -4.64 16.30
CA ILE A 221 7.14 -5.28 15.26
C ILE A 221 8.33 -4.40 14.91
N LYS A 222 9.55 -4.98 14.90
CA LYS A 222 10.75 -4.28 14.43
C LYS A 222 10.72 -4.13 12.92
N PHE A 223 11.26 -3.02 12.42
CA PHE A 223 11.39 -2.76 11.00
C PHE A 223 12.82 -3.04 10.51
N PRO A 224 13.00 -3.64 9.31
CA PRO A 224 14.32 -4.06 8.82
C PRO A 224 15.33 -2.93 8.69
N ASP A 225 14.89 -1.76 8.36
CA ASP A 225 15.73 -0.58 8.09
C ASP A 225 15.56 0.56 9.11
N GLY A 226 14.92 0.30 10.24
CA GLY A 226 14.83 1.18 11.41
C GLY A 226 14.36 2.62 11.20
N ILE A 227 14.33 3.09 9.96
CA ILE A 227 14.20 4.51 9.62
C ILE A 227 12.95 4.80 8.78
N ALA A 228 12.68 4.03 7.72
CA ALA A 228 11.72 4.46 6.71
C ALA A 228 10.25 4.18 7.07
N ALA A 229 9.94 3.10 7.73
CA ALA A 229 8.56 2.69 7.97
C ALA A 229 7.93 3.39 9.17
N SER A 230 8.69 3.58 10.22
CA SER A 230 8.23 4.18 11.47
C SER A 230 8.19 5.70 11.48
N HIS A 231 8.80 6.35 10.50
CA HIS A 231 8.75 7.80 10.29
C HIS A 231 7.82 8.20 9.13
N TYR A 232 7.20 7.24 8.44
CA TYR A 232 6.35 7.58 7.31
C TYR A 232 5.14 8.37 7.79
N PRO A 233 4.88 9.54 7.19
CA PRO A 233 3.78 10.40 7.63
C PRO A 233 2.44 9.79 7.24
N VAL A 234 1.39 10.31 7.85
CA VAL A 234 0.01 10.04 7.41
C VAL A 234 -0.16 10.56 5.98
N ASP A 235 -0.48 9.68 5.05
CA ASP A 235 -0.52 9.93 3.61
C ASP A 235 -1.90 9.52 3.04
N VAL A 236 -2.93 10.23 3.45
CA VAL A 236 -4.30 10.03 2.95
C VAL A 236 -4.47 10.77 1.64
N HIS A 237 -4.87 10.07 0.61
CA HIS A 237 -5.14 10.64 -0.72
C HIS A 237 -6.63 10.91 -0.96
N GLY A 238 -6.94 12.03 -1.57
CA GLY A 238 -8.15 12.35 -2.34
C GLY A 238 -9.45 12.58 -1.60
N VAL A 239 -9.70 11.96 -0.47
CA VAL A 239 -10.99 12.07 0.23
C VAL A 239 -10.75 12.62 1.61
N ASP A 240 -11.32 13.78 1.87
CA ASP A 240 -11.09 14.51 3.11
C ASP A 240 -9.59 14.74 3.33
N ASP A 241 -9.08 15.89 2.95
CA ASP A 241 -7.69 16.28 3.22
C ASP A 241 -7.48 16.41 4.74
N VAL A 242 -7.52 15.27 5.40
CA VAL A 242 -7.39 15.09 6.85
C VAL A 242 -5.93 15.05 7.29
N SER A 243 -4.99 15.14 6.34
CA SER A 243 -3.58 15.39 6.64
C SER A 243 -3.35 16.84 7.05
N LEU A 244 -4.19 17.77 6.55
CA LEU A 244 -4.18 19.17 6.96
C LEU A 244 -4.64 19.32 8.41
N GLY A 245 -3.71 19.66 9.29
CA GLY A 245 -3.97 19.93 10.70
C GLY A 245 -3.62 18.80 11.67
N LEU A 246 -3.15 17.66 11.20
CA LEU A 246 -2.57 16.64 12.08
C LEU A 246 -1.27 17.16 12.70
N LYS A 247 -1.18 17.12 14.02
CA LYS A 247 0.01 17.52 14.75
C LYS A 247 0.63 16.31 15.40
N TYR A 248 1.85 16.00 14.97
CA TYR A 248 2.69 15.06 15.68
C TYR A 248 3.12 15.62 17.02
N GLN A 249 3.35 14.78 18.00
CA GLN A 249 3.84 15.18 19.29
C GLN A 249 5.22 15.85 19.15
N HIS A 250 5.37 17.09 19.62
CA HIS A 250 6.56 17.90 19.40
C HIS A 250 7.69 17.67 20.41
N ASP A 251 7.36 17.18 21.61
CA ASP A 251 8.30 17.04 22.72
C ASP A 251 9.01 15.68 22.75
N VAL A 252 9.02 14.97 21.62
CA VAL A 252 9.69 13.67 21.48
C VAL A 252 11.07 13.90 20.87
N PRO A 253 12.16 13.35 21.46
CA PRO A 253 13.50 13.41 20.87
C PRO A 253 13.51 12.88 19.43
N ALA A 254 14.35 13.46 18.57
CA ALA A 254 14.35 13.13 17.12
C ALA A 254 14.61 11.65 16.82
N ASP A 255 15.44 11.00 17.63
CA ASP A 255 15.75 9.57 17.56
C ASP A 255 14.63 8.65 18.10
N GLU A 256 13.65 9.23 18.78
CA GLU A 256 12.45 8.56 19.29
C GLU A 256 11.18 8.86 18.47
N GLN A 257 11.26 9.73 17.48
CA GLN A 257 10.13 10.11 16.61
C GLN A 257 9.79 9.02 15.61
N TYR A 258 9.51 7.80 16.09
CA TYR A 258 8.99 6.69 15.33
C TYR A 258 7.88 5.98 16.12
N TRP A 259 6.92 5.44 15.42
CA TRP A 259 5.82 4.64 15.98
C TRP A 259 6.00 3.16 15.65
N GLU A 260 5.34 2.29 16.39
CA GLU A 260 5.41 0.85 16.17
C GLU A 260 4.06 0.26 15.77
N VAL A 261 4.10 -0.85 15.04
CA VAL A 261 2.93 -1.67 14.74
C VAL A 261 2.91 -2.84 15.71
N PRO A 262 1.92 -2.95 16.62
CA PRO A 262 1.85 -4.07 17.54
C PRO A 262 1.43 -5.36 16.83
N PHE A 263 1.95 -6.50 17.26
CA PHE A 263 1.64 -7.82 16.69
C PHE A 263 0.12 -8.10 16.62
N ARG A 264 -0.61 -7.64 17.62
CA ARG A 264 -2.05 -7.84 17.75
C ARG A 264 -2.91 -7.24 16.64
N VAL A 265 -2.37 -6.32 15.83
CA VAL A 265 -3.11 -5.81 14.64
C VAL A 265 -3.27 -6.86 13.55
N MET A 266 -2.47 -7.93 13.60
CA MET A 266 -2.51 -9.02 12.63
C MET A 266 -3.48 -10.14 13.01
N ILE A 267 -4.03 -10.13 14.22
CA ILE A 267 -4.87 -11.20 14.78
C ILE A 267 -6.35 -10.83 14.64
N PRO A 268 -7.11 -11.48 13.75
CA PRO A 268 -8.56 -11.27 13.67
C PRO A 268 -9.27 -11.68 14.97
N LYS A 269 -10.16 -10.83 15.49
CA LYS A 269 -10.92 -11.14 16.71
C LYS A 269 -11.77 -12.40 16.66
N THR A 270 -12.16 -12.81 15.47
CA THR A 270 -13.15 -13.88 15.25
C THR A 270 -12.55 -15.20 14.80
N LEU A 271 -11.24 -15.26 14.52
CA LEU A 271 -10.55 -16.45 14.03
C LEU A 271 -9.36 -16.79 14.89
N ASP A 272 -9.17 -18.06 15.17
CA ASP A 272 -8.09 -18.53 16.05
C ASP A 272 -6.79 -18.79 15.30
N ASN A 273 -6.85 -19.34 14.09
CA ASN A 273 -5.68 -19.84 13.36
C ASN A 273 -5.32 -19.03 12.10
N VAL A 274 -5.74 -17.78 12.04
CA VAL A 274 -5.45 -16.87 10.91
C VAL A 274 -4.68 -15.65 11.39
N LEU A 275 -3.67 -15.26 10.63
CA LEU A 275 -3.06 -13.93 10.70
C LEU A 275 -3.29 -13.17 9.41
N THR A 276 -3.31 -11.84 9.50
CA THR A 276 -3.27 -10.97 8.33
C THR A 276 -2.01 -10.12 8.36
N ALA A 277 -1.36 -9.97 7.21
CA ALA A 277 -0.16 -9.13 7.11
C ALA A 277 -0.25 -8.20 5.91
N GLY A 278 0.14 -6.95 6.12
CA GLY A 278 0.09 -5.91 5.10
C GLY A 278 -1.04 -4.90 5.31
N ARG A 279 -1.47 -4.24 4.24
CA ARG A 279 -2.43 -3.13 4.29
C ARG A 279 -3.83 -3.49 4.79
N CYS A 280 -4.15 -4.77 4.91
CA CYS A 280 -5.43 -5.28 5.43
C CYS A 280 -5.41 -5.59 6.94
N ALA A 281 -4.30 -5.40 7.63
CA ALA A 281 -4.23 -5.55 9.08
C ALA A 281 -5.15 -4.55 9.82
N GLY A 282 -5.39 -4.79 11.11
CA GLY A 282 -6.32 -4.01 11.92
C GLY A 282 -5.82 -2.62 12.24
N MET A 283 -6.31 -1.64 11.48
CA MET A 283 -5.91 -0.23 11.59
C MET A 283 -7.11 0.67 11.29
N ASP A 284 -7.17 1.86 11.88
CA ASP A 284 -8.10 2.87 11.40
C ASP A 284 -7.69 3.37 10.00
N PHE A 285 -8.59 4.10 9.33
CA PHE A 285 -8.37 4.58 7.96
C PHE A 285 -7.13 5.46 7.81
N ARG A 286 -6.83 6.29 8.82
CA ARG A 286 -5.71 7.24 8.79
C ARG A 286 -4.39 6.56 9.17
N ALA A 287 -4.39 5.74 10.21
CA ALA A 287 -3.20 4.97 10.59
C ALA A 287 -2.75 4.03 9.47
N GLN A 288 -3.70 3.41 8.77
CA GLN A 288 -3.42 2.56 7.62
C GLN A 288 -2.65 3.29 6.52
N SER A 289 -2.96 4.58 6.28
CA SER A 289 -2.26 5.37 5.26
C SER A 289 -0.78 5.61 5.56
N ALA A 290 -0.39 5.56 6.85
CA ALA A 290 1.01 5.60 7.26
C ALA A 290 1.67 4.21 7.23
N ALA A 291 0.91 3.14 7.45
CA ALA A 291 1.42 1.79 7.62
C ALA A 291 1.47 0.96 6.31
N LEU A 292 0.80 1.40 5.25
CA LEU A 292 0.63 0.64 4.00
C LEU A 292 1.91 0.47 3.16
N ILE A 293 2.98 1.15 3.50
CA ILE A 293 4.23 1.14 2.74
C ILE A 293 4.94 -0.22 2.80
N GLN A 294 5.74 -0.51 1.77
CA GLN A 294 6.37 -1.83 1.62
C GLN A 294 7.22 -2.28 2.82
N PRO A 295 8.08 -1.43 3.43
CA PRO A 295 8.87 -1.84 4.59
C PRO A 295 7.99 -2.35 5.74
N THR A 296 6.95 -1.59 6.12
CA THR A 296 5.99 -2.00 7.16
C THR A 296 5.30 -3.32 6.84
N CYS A 297 4.81 -3.47 5.59
CA CYS A 297 4.14 -4.70 5.15
C CYS A 297 5.08 -5.93 5.18
N ARG A 298 6.36 -5.75 4.81
CA ARG A 298 7.36 -6.83 4.87
C ARG A 298 7.65 -7.26 6.30
N SER A 299 7.79 -6.31 7.23
CA SER A 299 8.01 -6.59 8.65
C SER A 299 6.83 -7.34 9.27
N MET A 300 5.60 -6.94 8.93
CA MET A 300 4.42 -7.71 9.33
C MET A 300 4.45 -9.14 8.77
N GLY A 301 4.88 -9.32 7.51
CA GLY A 301 5.01 -10.65 6.90
C GLY A 301 6.03 -11.53 7.60
N GLU A 302 7.18 -10.97 8.02
CA GLU A 302 8.20 -11.68 8.80
C GLU A 302 7.66 -12.09 10.17
N ALA A 303 7.05 -11.15 10.90
CA ALA A 303 6.43 -11.41 12.19
C ALA A 303 5.33 -12.48 12.10
N ALA A 304 4.49 -12.44 11.07
CA ALA A 304 3.46 -13.45 10.84
C ALA A 304 4.06 -14.85 10.59
N GLY A 305 5.16 -14.93 9.82
CA GLY A 305 5.87 -16.19 9.58
C GLY A 305 6.48 -16.78 10.85
N ILE A 306 7.09 -15.94 11.70
CA ILE A 306 7.65 -16.34 13.00
C ILE A 306 6.53 -16.84 13.92
N ALA A 307 5.46 -16.05 14.07
CA ALA A 307 4.32 -16.43 14.91
C ALA A 307 3.68 -17.75 14.46
N ALA A 308 3.51 -17.95 13.14
CA ALA A 308 3.01 -19.20 12.60
C ALA A 308 3.95 -20.40 12.94
N ALA A 309 5.27 -20.19 12.81
CA ALA A 309 6.25 -21.23 13.17
C ALA A 309 6.25 -21.57 14.67
N MET A 310 5.92 -20.60 15.54
CA MET A 310 5.75 -20.84 16.98
C MET A 310 4.43 -21.58 17.23
N ALA A 311 3.34 -21.12 16.64
CA ALA A 311 1.99 -21.65 16.86
C ALA A 311 1.81 -23.10 16.41
N VAL A 312 2.42 -23.52 15.29
CA VAL A 312 2.28 -24.90 14.80
C VAL A 312 2.93 -25.97 15.70
N LYS A 313 3.71 -25.55 16.70
CA LYS A 313 4.28 -26.44 17.73
C LYS A 313 3.27 -26.80 18.82
N THR A 314 2.16 -26.05 18.91
CA THR A 314 1.05 -26.32 19.85
C THR A 314 0.05 -27.30 19.25
N GLU A 315 -0.77 -27.94 20.09
CA GLU A 315 -1.80 -28.89 19.63
C GLU A 315 -2.93 -28.15 18.85
N ALA A 316 -3.37 -27.01 19.39
CA ALA A 316 -4.36 -26.13 18.75
C ALA A 316 -3.71 -24.76 18.51
N VAL A 317 -3.83 -24.28 17.25
CA VAL A 317 -3.27 -22.96 16.89
C VAL A 317 -4.26 -21.88 17.28
N ARG A 318 -3.85 -21.01 18.21
CA ARG A 318 -4.55 -19.80 18.61
C ARG A 318 -3.58 -18.64 18.64
N PHE A 319 -3.69 -17.75 17.69
CA PHE A 319 -2.75 -16.64 17.57
C PHE A 319 -2.88 -15.60 18.67
N ASN A 320 -4.05 -15.46 19.27
CA ASN A 320 -4.27 -14.58 20.43
C ASN A 320 -3.59 -15.11 21.72
N GLU A 321 -3.15 -16.39 21.76
CA GLU A 321 -2.37 -16.97 22.84
C GLU A 321 -0.85 -16.87 22.60
N ILE A 322 -0.42 -16.43 21.41
CA ILE A 322 1.00 -16.23 21.10
C ILE A 322 1.50 -14.94 21.75
N ASP A 323 2.59 -15.07 22.48
CA ASP A 323 3.26 -13.91 23.05
C ASP A 323 3.94 -13.06 21.96
N GLY A 324 3.38 -11.90 21.67
CA GLY A 324 3.91 -10.96 20.69
C GLY A 324 5.29 -10.42 21.05
N THR A 325 5.67 -10.41 22.33
CA THR A 325 7.03 -10.03 22.76
C THR A 325 8.05 -11.10 22.38
N ALA A 326 7.67 -12.36 22.45
CA ALA A 326 8.50 -13.45 21.97
C ALA A 326 8.65 -13.42 20.44
N VAL A 327 7.59 -13.10 19.70
CA VAL A 327 7.68 -12.87 18.25
C VAL A 327 8.65 -11.73 17.94
N ARG A 328 8.56 -10.60 18.64
CA ARG A 328 9.49 -9.47 18.49
C ARG A 328 10.95 -9.89 18.74
N HIS A 329 11.20 -10.73 19.72
CA HIS A 329 12.54 -11.23 20.06
C HIS A 329 13.16 -12.10 18.96
N GLU A 330 12.34 -12.89 18.27
CA GLU A 330 12.81 -13.78 17.19
C GLU A 330 13.08 -13.03 15.86
N ILE A 331 12.63 -11.79 15.71
CA ILE A 331 12.95 -10.96 14.56
C ILE A 331 14.43 -10.60 14.62
N ARG A 332 15.22 -11.17 13.69
CA ARG A 332 16.70 -11.08 13.66
C ARG A 332 17.19 -9.75 13.07
N LEU A 333 16.68 -8.67 13.56
CA LEU A 333 17.15 -7.35 13.17
C LEU A 333 18.03 -6.77 14.25
N PRO A 334 19.11 -6.04 13.91
CA PRO A 334 19.90 -5.34 14.90
C PRO A 334 19.03 -4.35 15.66
N ASP A 335 19.25 -4.26 16.97
CA ASP A 335 18.51 -3.32 17.83
C ASP A 335 18.93 -1.86 17.60
N LYS A 336 19.99 -1.65 16.83
CA LYS A 336 20.50 -0.32 16.41
C LYS A 336 21.17 -0.42 15.05
N PHE A 337 20.88 0.51 14.19
CA PHE A 337 21.63 0.81 12.96
C PHE A 337 22.55 1.99 13.18
#